data_e25782a678c00c3541a06e6ff0f8c8f1
#
_entry.id   e25782a678c00c3541a06e6ff0f8c8f1
#
_cell.length_a   1.000
_cell.length_b   1.000
_cell.length_c   1.000
_cell.angle_alpha   90.00
_cell.angle_beta   90.00
_cell.angle_gamma   90.00
#
_symmetry.space_group_name_H-M   'P 1'
#
loop_
_entity.id
_entity.type
_entity.pdbx_description
1 polymer ?
#
loop_
_entity_poly.entity_id
_entity_poly.type
_entity_poly.pdbx_seq_one_letter_code
_entity_poly.pdbx_strand_id
1 'polypeptide(L)'
;MRIPFTKMHGLGNDFVVIHAQSEILLPGETIRNLGNRQTGIGFDQLLRLEPAKTNQGNVFYRIFNADGNEVEQCGNGARCIARLIGTEAGQQLVLEHPGGLTRACLEDNGDISVDLGEPDFKPESLPFNTGRNEPPYPILAGDQDINIHIVSIGNPHAVIFVDDVDTAPVATLGPLLESHEQFPNHANIGFMQVVAADRIRLRVYERGVGETRGCGTGACAAAVIGQSAGRLGSVVEVELPGGCVTVNWDGPGSPVWLTGEAVIVFEG
;
A
#
# COMPACT_ATOMS: atom_id res chain seq x y z
N MET A 1 29.07 -16.30 -4.43
CA MET A 1 28.61 -15.90 -3.11
C MET A 1 27.18 -16.39 -2.98
N ARG A 2 26.78 -16.99 -1.84
CA ARG A 2 25.37 -17.35 -1.59
C ARG A 2 24.78 -16.29 -0.66
N ILE A 3 23.62 -15.77 -1.00
CA ILE A 3 22.90 -14.79 -0.18
C ILE A 3 21.60 -15.47 0.23
N PRO A 4 21.42 -15.76 1.53
CA PRO A 4 20.16 -16.32 2.01
C PRO A 4 19.04 -15.30 1.85
N PHE A 5 17.85 -15.77 1.53
CA PHE A 5 16.66 -14.93 1.37
C PHE A 5 15.41 -15.63 1.89
N THR A 6 14.40 -14.85 2.21
CA THR A 6 13.06 -15.32 2.56
C THR A 6 12.07 -14.84 1.52
N LYS A 7 11.30 -15.75 0.92
CA LYS A 7 10.18 -15.44 0.04
C LYS A 7 8.94 -15.22 0.89
N MET A 8 8.28 -14.08 0.72
CA MET A 8 7.11 -13.68 1.49
C MET A 8 6.04 -13.07 0.60
N HIS A 9 4.81 -12.94 1.13
CA HIS A 9 3.77 -12.12 0.52
C HIS A 9 2.83 -11.51 1.56
N GLY A 10 2.15 -10.41 1.17
CA GLY A 10 0.97 -9.88 1.82
C GLY A 10 -0.08 -9.56 0.77
N LEU A 11 -1.26 -10.17 0.84
CA LEU A 11 -2.35 -10.02 -0.15
C LEU A 11 -1.94 -10.43 -1.59
N GLY A 12 -0.99 -11.35 -1.74
CA GLY A 12 -0.49 -11.77 -3.04
C GLY A 12 0.53 -10.82 -3.69
N ASN A 13 0.82 -9.68 -3.08
CA ASN A 13 2.00 -8.86 -3.40
C ASN A 13 3.21 -9.56 -2.79
N ASP A 14 4.13 -10.03 -3.63
CA ASP A 14 5.18 -10.95 -3.21
C ASP A 14 6.58 -10.32 -3.18
N PHE A 15 7.33 -10.73 -2.16
CA PHE A 15 8.62 -10.15 -1.81
C PHE A 15 9.71 -11.21 -1.74
N VAL A 16 10.93 -10.78 -2.08
CA VAL A 16 12.17 -11.43 -1.64
C VAL A 16 12.82 -10.54 -0.59
N VAL A 17 13.00 -11.06 0.60
CA VAL A 17 13.64 -10.35 1.72
C VAL A 17 15.06 -10.88 1.90
N ILE A 18 16.06 -9.98 1.89
CA ILE A 18 17.47 -10.32 2.12
C ILE A 18 18.01 -9.54 3.30
N HIS A 19 18.87 -10.21 4.12
CA HIS A 19 19.60 -9.58 5.19
C HIS A 19 20.98 -9.15 4.69
N ALA A 20 21.22 -7.85 4.60
CA ALA A 20 22.54 -7.32 4.26
C ALA A 20 23.41 -7.24 5.52
N GLN A 21 24.17 -8.30 5.79
CA GLN A 21 25.20 -8.28 6.86
C GLN A 21 26.41 -7.38 6.54
N SER A 22 26.51 -6.89 5.31
CA SER A 22 27.49 -5.94 4.81
C SER A 22 26.88 -5.15 3.65
N GLU A 23 27.58 -4.12 3.15
CA GLU A 23 27.17 -3.35 1.97
C GLU A 23 27.14 -4.20 0.68
N ILE A 24 26.28 -5.18 0.62
CA ILE A 24 26.00 -5.92 -0.62
C ILE A 24 25.18 -4.95 -1.50
N LEU A 25 25.87 -4.21 -2.35
CA LEU A 25 25.22 -3.48 -3.41
C LEU A 25 24.73 -4.50 -4.45
N LEU A 26 23.42 -4.60 -4.59
CA LEU A 26 22.81 -5.31 -5.71
C LEU A 26 22.58 -4.29 -6.83
N PRO A 27 23.32 -4.40 -7.95
CA PRO A 27 23.02 -3.58 -9.14
C PRO A 27 21.57 -3.78 -9.59
N GLY A 28 20.93 -2.74 -10.12
CA GLY A 28 19.55 -2.84 -10.62
C GLY A 28 19.36 -3.95 -11.65
N GLU A 29 20.38 -4.23 -12.48
CA GLU A 29 20.39 -5.38 -13.41
C GLU A 29 20.26 -6.73 -12.67
N THR A 30 20.98 -6.90 -11.57
CA THR A 30 20.88 -8.13 -10.74
C THR A 30 19.47 -8.27 -10.16
N ILE A 31 18.88 -7.16 -9.68
CA ILE A 31 17.51 -7.15 -9.14
C ILE A 31 16.51 -7.55 -10.24
N ARG A 32 16.64 -6.99 -11.45
CA ARG A 32 15.78 -7.37 -12.60
C ARG A 32 15.88 -8.85 -12.95
N ASN A 33 17.11 -9.40 -12.96
CA ASN A 33 17.34 -10.81 -13.27
C ASN A 33 16.72 -11.72 -12.19
N LEU A 34 16.87 -11.37 -10.91
CA LEU A 34 16.27 -12.10 -9.79
C LEU A 34 14.73 -11.97 -9.78
N GLY A 35 14.18 -10.81 -10.16
CA GLY A 35 12.75 -10.54 -10.23
C GLY A 35 12.03 -11.25 -11.38
N ASN A 36 12.76 -11.73 -12.38
CA ASN A 36 12.15 -12.46 -13.49
C ASN A 36 11.52 -13.77 -13.02
N ARG A 37 10.20 -13.92 -13.24
CA ARG A 37 9.42 -15.07 -12.74
C ARG A 37 9.71 -16.38 -13.47
N GLN A 38 10.37 -16.34 -14.63
CA GLN A 38 10.70 -17.52 -15.43
C GLN A 38 12.14 -17.98 -15.24
N THR A 39 13.06 -17.04 -15.02
CA THR A 39 14.51 -17.32 -15.01
C THR A 39 15.20 -16.94 -13.70
N GLY A 40 14.51 -16.23 -12.81
CA GLY A 40 14.96 -15.85 -11.47
C GLY A 40 14.10 -16.45 -10.37
N ILE A 41 14.10 -15.80 -9.19
CA ILE A 41 13.24 -16.16 -8.06
C ILE A 41 11.78 -15.71 -8.34
N GLY A 42 11.63 -14.58 -9.03
CA GLY A 42 10.35 -13.94 -9.29
C GLY A 42 9.82 -13.23 -8.04
N PHE A 43 9.52 -11.94 -8.16
CA PHE A 43 8.89 -11.14 -7.09
C PHE A 43 8.36 -9.83 -7.69
N ASP A 44 7.46 -9.18 -6.95
CA ASP A 44 7.05 -7.80 -7.25
C ASP A 44 8.09 -6.81 -6.72
N GLN A 45 8.61 -7.07 -5.50
CA GLN A 45 9.60 -6.19 -4.87
C GLN A 45 10.65 -6.99 -4.07
N LEU A 46 11.87 -6.43 -4.00
CA LEU A 46 12.95 -6.91 -3.16
C LEU A 46 13.08 -5.97 -1.95
N LEU A 47 13.07 -6.57 -0.75
CA LEU A 47 13.29 -5.89 0.52
C LEU A 47 14.71 -6.20 1.01
N ARG A 48 15.52 -5.18 1.20
CA ARG A 48 16.86 -5.31 1.73
C ARG A 48 16.90 -4.78 3.15
N LEU A 49 17.18 -5.65 4.12
CA LEU A 49 17.30 -5.29 5.52
C LEU A 49 18.75 -4.93 5.86
N GLU A 50 18.93 -3.83 6.58
CA GLU A 50 20.21 -3.32 7.08
C GLU A 50 20.10 -3.06 8.59
N PRO A 51 21.22 -2.98 9.33
CA PRO A 51 21.18 -2.53 10.71
C PRO A 51 20.50 -1.16 10.84
N ALA A 52 19.74 -0.97 11.91
CA ALA A 52 19.11 0.32 12.19
C ALA A 52 20.14 1.45 12.18
N LYS A 53 19.76 2.62 11.65
CA LYS A 53 20.64 3.80 11.54
C LYS A 53 20.52 4.73 12.73
N THR A 54 19.43 4.61 13.48
CA THR A 54 19.16 5.41 14.67
C THR A 54 18.93 4.49 15.89
N ASN A 55 18.95 5.07 17.09
CA ASN A 55 18.62 4.36 18.31
C ASN A 55 17.12 4.09 18.49
N GLN A 56 16.28 4.57 17.58
CA GLN A 56 14.83 4.40 17.63
C GLN A 56 14.37 3.21 16.80
N GLY A 57 15.12 2.85 15.74
CA GLY A 57 14.77 1.79 14.81
C GLY A 57 15.19 0.41 15.29
N ASN A 58 14.43 -0.60 14.90
CA ASN A 58 14.78 -2.00 15.04
C ASN A 58 15.57 -2.51 13.83
N VAL A 59 15.25 -1.98 12.65
CA VAL A 59 15.90 -2.32 11.37
C VAL A 59 15.77 -1.14 10.42
N PHE A 60 16.76 -0.94 9.54
CA PHE A 60 16.64 -0.11 8.37
C PHE A 60 16.38 -0.98 7.14
N TYR A 61 15.49 -0.57 6.26
CA TYR A 61 15.22 -1.32 5.04
C TYR A 61 15.12 -0.43 3.81
N ARG A 62 15.36 -1.03 2.66
CA ARG A 62 15.17 -0.44 1.34
C ARG A 62 14.30 -1.35 0.49
N ILE A 63 13.52 -0.75 -0.39
CA ILE A 63 12.61 -1.45 -1.28
C ILE A 63 13.03 -1.19 -2.72
N PHE A 64 13.06 -2.24 -3.52
CA PHE A 64 13.33 -2.16 -4.95
C PHE A 64 12.22 -2.88 -5.72
N ASN A 65 11.66 -2.23 -6.73
CA ASN A 65 10.76 -2.90 -7.68
C ASN A 65 11.53 -3.93 -8.51
N ALA A 66 10.82 -4.87 -9.13
CA ALA A 66 11.42 -5.87 -10.02
C ALA A 66 12.17 -5.27 -11.22
N ASP A 67 11.94 -4.01 -11.58
CA ASP A 67 12.69 -3.27 -12.59
C ASP A 67 14.04 -2.73 -12.11
N GLY A 68 14.36 -2.93 -10.82
CA GLY A 68 15.60 -2.49 -10.16
C GLY A 68 15.57 -1.05 -9.63
N ASN A 69 14.47 -0.33 -9.76
CA ASN A 69 14.31 1.02 -9.21
C ASN A 69 13.94 0.96 -7.73
N GLU A 70 14.54 1.84 -6.93
CA GLU A 70 14.21 1.99 -5.52
C GLU A 70 12.91 2.78 -5.33
N VAL A 71 12.10 2.38 -4.35
CA VAL A 71 10.87 3.06 -3.94
C VAL A 71 10.88 3.33 -2.44
N GLU A 72 10.13 4.36 -2.01
CA GLU A 72 10.24 4.88 -0.66
C GLU A 72 9.53 4.02 0.39
N GLN A 73 8.33 3.52 0.09
CA GLN A 73 7.47 2.82 1.05
C GLN A 73 6.54 1.80 0.39
N CYS A 74 6.28 0.70 1.11
CA CYS A 74 5.25 -0.29 0.79
C CYS A 74 4.70 -0.90 2.09
N GLY A 75 3.41 -0.65 2.38
CA GLY A 75 2.76 -1.17 3.59
C GLY A 75 2.75 -2.70 3.67
N ASN A 76 2.58 -3.40 2.54
CA ASN A 76 2.66 -4.87 2.48
C ASN A 76 4.08 -5.35 2.81
N GLY A 77 5.11 -4.66 2.28
CA GLY A 77 6.51 -4.95 2.59
C GLY A 77 6.87 -4.70 4.05
N ALA A 78 6.37 -3.60 4.63
CA ALA A 78 6.56 -3.30 6.06
C ALA A 78 5.97 -4.40 6.96
N ARG A 79 4.77 -4.94 6.63
CA ARG A 79 4.22 -6.09 7.36
C ARG A 79 5.11 -7.32 7.25
N CYS A 80 5.61 -7.64 6.07
CA CYS A 80 6.53 -8.77 5.88
C CYS A 80 7.81 -8.61 6.71
N ILE A 81 8.39 -7.42 6.76
CA ILE A 81 9.58 -7.14 7.57
C ILE A 81 9.26 -7.31 9.06
N ALA A 82 8.18 -6.70 9.55
CA ALA A 82 7.77 -6.81 10.94
C ALA A 82 7.53 -8.27 11.36
N ARG A 83 6.90 -9.08 10.47
CA ARG A 83 6.70 -10.52 10.69
C ARG A 83 8.03 -11.28 10.81
N LEU A 84 9.03 -10.89 10.01
CA LEU A 84 10.32 -11.58 9.95
C LEU A 84 11.21 -11.28 11.17
N ILE A 85 11.18 -10.04 11.68
CA ILE A 85 12.05 -9.62 12.79
C ILE A 85 11.36 -9.65 14.16
N GLY A 86 10.03 -9.69 14.18
CA GLY A 86 9.25 -9.75 15.41
C GLY A 86 9.29 -11.14 16.03
N THR A 87 9.28 -11.20 17.36
CA THR A 87 9.42 -12.45 18.11
C THR A 87 8.22 -12.76 19.01
N GLU A 88 7.47 -11.74 19.42
CA GLU A 88 6.39 -11.87 20.40
C GLU A 88 5.15 -11.06 20.01
N ALA A 89 3.98 -11.60 20.29
CA ALA A 89 2.72 -10.87 20.14
C ALA A 89 2.70 -9.60 21.00
N GLY A 90 2.09 -8.54 20.51
CA GLY A 90 2.07 -7.22 21.15
C GLY A 90 3.38 -6.43 21.02
N GLN A 91 4.41 -7.01 20.37
CA GLN A 91 5.69 -6.34 20.18
C GLN A 91 5.53 -5.13 19.23
N GLN A 92 5.93 -3.96 19.73
CA GLN A 92 6.03 -2.75 18.93
C GLN A 92 7.40 -2.70 18.24
N LEU A 93 7.40 -2.43 16.95
CA LEU A 93 8.61 -2.31 16.12
C LEU A 93 8.63 -0.96 15.42
N VAL A 94 9.82 -0.43 15.23
CA VAL A 94 10.08 0.77 14.44
C VAL A 94 10.96 0.38 13.26
N LEU A 95 10.43 0.50 12.06
CA LEU A 95 11.08 0.19 10.81
C LEU A 95 11.56 1.49 10.16
N GLU A 96 12.87 1.62 9.97
CA GLU A 96 13.48 2.79 9.32
C GLU A 96 13.58 2.58 7.82
N HIS A 97 13.29 3.60 7.02
CA HIS A 97 13.42 3.57 5.56
C HIS A 97 13.79 4.97 5.02
N PRO A 98 14.15 5.13 3.74
CA PRO A 98 14.55 6.44 3.20
C PRO A 98 13.50 7.55 3.36
N GLY A 99 12.20 7.20 3.37
CA GLY A 99 11.09 8.14 3.57
C GLY A 99 10.77 8.45 5.04
N GLY A 100 11.41 7.80 6.02
CA GLY A 100 11.15 8.05 7.45
C GLY A 100 11.06 6.80 8.32
N LEU A 101 10.07 6.78 9.20
CA LEU A 101 9.84 5.70 10.16
C LEU A 101 8.43 5.14 9.97
N THR A 102 8.30 3.83 10.02
CA THR A 102 7.01 3.13 10.08
C THR A 102 6.94 2.35 11.38
N ARG A 103 5.89 2.56 12.18
CA ARG A 103 5.61 1.74 13.36
C ARG A 103 4.84 0.49 12.93
N ALA A 104 5.17 -0.64 13.54
CA ALA A 104 4.48 -1.90 13.32
C ALA A 104 4.21 -2.59 14.66
N CYS A 105 3.16 -3.41 14.69
CA CYS A 105 2.80 -4.23 15.85
C CYS A 105 2.48 -5.65 15.39
N LEU A 106 2.98 -6.63 16.12
CA LEU A 106 2.57 -8.02 15.98
C LEU A 106 1.29 -8.23 16.79
N GLU A 107 0.22 -8.60 16.13
CA GLU A 107 -1.08 -8.85 16.76
C GLU A 107 -1.16 -10.27 17.34
N ASP A 108 -2.04 -10.49 18.32
CA ASP A 108 -2.22 -11.79 19.01
C ASP A 108 -2.64 -12.91 18.05
N ASN A 109 -3.37 -12.58 16.98
CA ASN A 109 -3.81 -13.53 15.95
C ASN A 109 -2.73 -13.85 14.89
N GLY A 110 -1.56 -13.22 15.00
CA GLY A 110 -0.44 -13.38 14.08
C GLY A 110 -0.45 -12.42 12.89
N ASP A 111 -1.45 -11.55 12.77
CA ASP A 111 -1.45 -10.46 11.81
C ASP A 111 -0.45 -9.37 12.21
N ILE A 112 -0.20 -8.47 11.28
CA ILE A 112 0.71 -7.35 11.50
C ILE A 112 -0.04 -6.06 11.22
N SER A 113 -0.04 -5.15 12.19
CA SER A 113 -0.50 -3.78 12.04
C SER A 113 0.66 -2.86 11.68
N VAL A 114 0.47 -1.98 10.71
CA VAL A 114 1.45 -0.94 10.34
C VAL A 114 0.79 0.43 10.30
N ASP A 115 1.50 1.41 10.83
CA ASP A 115 1.14 2.83 10.80
C ASP A 115 1.56 3.42 9.46
N LEU A 116 0.59 3.93 8.70
CA LEU A 116 0.83 4.56 7.39
C LEU A 116 0.78 6.10 7.44
N GLY A 117 0.78 6.67 8.64
CA GLY A 117 0.75 8.11 8.86
C GLY A 117 -0.65 8.71 8.85
N GLU A 118 -0.73 10.01 9.04
CA GLU A 118 -1.99 10.75 9.03
C GLU A 118 -2.47 10.98 7.58
N PRO A 119 -3.73 10.65 7.26
CA PRO A 119 -4.31 10.93 5.95
C PRO A 119 -4.41 12.44 5.69
N ASP A 120 -4.00 12.90 4.51
CA ASP A 120 -4.14 14.30 4.11
C ASP A 120 -5.14 14.43 2.96
N PHE A 121 -6.23 15.19 3.19
CA PHE A 121 -7.32 15.38 2.23
C PHE A 121 -7.18 16.67 1.39
N LYS A 122 -6.12 17.43 1.58
CA LYS A 122 -5.92 18.69 0.86
C LYS A 122 -5.50 18.42 -0.58
N PRO A 123 -6.18 19.04 -1.58
CA PRO A 123 -5.81 18.86 -2.98
C PRO A 123 -4.34 19.14 -3.30
N GLU A 124 -3.73 20.10 -2.60
CA GLU A 124 -2.34 20.50 -2.78
C GLU A 124 -1.36 19.38 -2.38
N SER A 125 -1.72 18.55 -1.40
CA SER A 125 -0.90 17.42 -0.93
C SER A 125 -0.91 16.24 -1.90
N LEU A 126 -1.90 16.19 -2.82
CA LEU A 126 -2.01 15.14 -3.83
C LEU A 126 -1.53 15.56 -5.22
N PRO A 127 -0.94 16.74 -5.42
CA PRO A 127 -1.03 17.59 -6.58
C PRO A 127 -2.28 17.32 -7.46
N PHE A 128 -3.46 17.70 -6.90
CA PHE A 128 -4.74 17.58 -7.61
C PHE A 128 -5.27 18.96 -7.99
N ASN A 129 -5.38 19.21 -9.29
CA ASN A 129 -5.86 20.47 -9.85
C ASN A 129 -7.40 20.50 -9.84
N THR A 130 -7.99 21.26 -8.93
CA THR A 130 -9.44 21.40 -8.80
C THR A 130 -9.82 22.86 -8.56
N GLY A 131 -11.00 23.26 -9.07
CA GLY A 131 -11.61 24.54 -8.74
C GLY A 131 -12.56 24.48 -7.54
N ARG A 132 -12.67 23.35 -6.84
CA ARG A 132 -13.52 23.13 -5.67
C ARG A 132 -12.69 22.92 -4.42
N ASN A 133 -13.25 23.34 -3.28
CA ASN A 133 -12.59 23.18 -1.98
C ASN A 133 -13.02 21.91 -1.24
N GLU A 134 -14.12 21.26 -1.66
CA GLU A 134 -14.72 20.13 -0.95
C GLU A 134 -15.17 19.02 -1.91
N PRO A 135 -15.04 17.73 -1.48
CA PRO A 135 -15.53 16.59 -2.23
C PRO A 135 -17.08 16.53 -2.23
N PRO A 136 -17.71 15.81 -3.17
CA PRO A 136 -17.04 15.09 -4.24
C PRO A 136 -16.54 16.03 -5.34
N TYR A 137 -15.43 15.67 -5.97
CA TYR A 137 -14.86 16.41 -7.09
C TYR A 137 -15.31 15.79 -8.41
N PRO A 138 -16.02 16.55 -9.29
CA PRO A 138 -16.37 16.05 -10.60
C PRO A 138 -15.15 16.03 -11.51
N ILE A 139 -15.01 14.95 -12.26
CA ILE A 139 -13.95 14.73 -13.24
C ILE A 139 -14.57 14.14 -14.50
N LEU A 140 -14.18 14.63 -15.67
CA LEU A 140 -14.67 14.12 -16.95
C LEU A 140 -13.67 13.07 -17.48
N ALA A 141 -14.02 11.80 -17.34
CA ALA A 141 -13.22 10.69 -17.85
C ALA A 141 -13.83 10.11 -19.13
N GLY A 142 -13.24 10.42 -20.28
CA GLY A 142 -13.87 10.19 -21.59
C GLY A 142 -15.15 11.03 -21.70
N ASP A 143 -16.30 10.38 -21.93
CA ASP A 143 -17.61 11.03 -22.05
C ASP A 143 -18.44 10.92 -20.75
N GLN A 144 -17.83 10.54 -19.62
CA GLN A 144 -18.54 10.29 -18.36
C GLN A 144 -18.14 11.30 -17.28
N ASP A 145 -19.13 11.92 -16.65
CA ASP A 145 -18.93 12.71 -15.43
C ASP A 145 -18.85 11.77 -14.22
N ILE A 146 -17.69 11.72 -13.58
CA ILE A 146 -17.41 10.88 -12.44
C ILE A 146 -17.19 11.76 -11.20
N ASN A 147 -17.81 11.38 -10.09
CA ASN A 147 -17.56 12.01 -8.79
C ASN A 147 -16.47 11.21 -8.05
N ILE A 148 -15.38 11.86 -7.73
CA ILE A 148 -14.26 11.27 -6.98
C ILE A 148 -14.09 11.92 -5.62
N HIS A 149 -13.52 11.18 -4.70
CA HIS A 149 -12.98 11.65 -3.42
C HIS A 149 -11.48 11.42 -3.41
N ILE A 150 -10.72 12.31 -2.81
CA ILE A 150 -9.25 12.25 -2.82
C ILE A 150 -8.68 12.21 -1.41
N VAL A 151 -7.54 11.54 -1.25
CA VAL A 151 -6.74 11.54 -0.04
C VAL A 151 -5.30 11.13 -0.35
N SER A 152 -4.34 11.68 0.36
CA SER A 152 -2.96 11.18 0.39
C SER A 152 -2.76 10.25 1.60
N ILE A 153 -2.23 9.06 1.36
CA ILE A 153 -1.69 8.13 2.37
C ILE A 153 -0.16 8.04 2.16
N GLY A 154 0.50 9.21 2.04
CA GLY A 154 1.88 9.30 1.58
C GLY A 154 2.03 9.21 0.05
N ASN A 155 0.99 8.79 -0.67
CA ASN A 155 0.85 8.77 -2.12
C ASN A 155 -0.59 9.13 -2.52
N PRO A 156 -0.83 9.66 -3.75
CA PRO A 156 -2.14 10.16 -4.15
C PRO A 156 -3.13 9.03 -4.44
N HIS A 157 -4.34 9.17 -3.89
CA HIS A 157 -5.47 8.29 -4.13
C HIS A 157 -6.73 9.06 -4.50
N ALA A 158 -7.45 8.56 -5.51
CA ALA A 158 -8.82 8.95 -5.82
C ALA A 158 -9.74 7.74 -5.64
N VAL A 159 -10.87 7.91 -4.98
CA VAL A 159 -11.83 6.83 -4.72
C VAL A 159 -13.20 7.18 -5.27
N ILE A 160 -13.81 6.21 -5.95
CA ILE A 160 -15.15 6.26 -6.52
C ILE A 160 -16.03 5.30 -5.73
N PHE A 161 -17.19 5.78 -5.27
CA PHE A 161 -18.22 4.90 -4.75
C PHE A 161 -18.94 4.20 -5.90
N VAL A 162 -19.03 2.88 -5.85
CA VAL A 162 -19.72 2.05 -6.82
C VAL A 162 -20.79 1.19 -6.13
N ASP A 163 -21.85 0.86 -6.85
CA ASP A 163 -22.92 0.02 -6.32
C ASP A 163 -22.48 -1.45 -6.25
N ASP A 164 -21.67 -1.90 -7.23
CA ASP A 164 -21.15 -3.26 -7.32
C ASP A 164 -19.72 -3.23 -7.87
N VAL A 165 -18.77 -3.70 -7.04
CA VAL A 165 -17.34 -3.71 -7.39
C VAL A 165 -17.01 -4.72 -8.49
N ASP A 166 -17.78 -5.80 -8.62
CA ASP A 166 -17.51 -6.85 -9.61
C ASP A 166 -17.79 -6.34 -11.04
N THR A 167 -18.79 -5.46 -11.19
CA THR A 167 -19.15 -4.85 -12.47
C THR A 167 -18.51 -3.49 -12.71
N ALA A 168 -17.75 -2.96 -11.74
CA ALA A 168 -17.07 -1.67 -11.87
C ALA A 168 -16.09 -1.66 -13.07
N PRO A 169 -16.08 -0.59 -13.88
CA PRO A 169 -15.32 -0.52 -15.12
C PRO A 169 -13.82 -0.21 -14.88
N VAL A 170 -13.16 -0.98 -13.99
CA VAL A 170 -11.78 -0.72 -13.55
C VAL A 170 -10.80 -0.71 -14.72
N ALA A 171 -10.93 -1.67 -15.65
CA ALA A 171 -10.00 -1.80 -16.77
C ALA A 171 -10.13 -0.67 -17.82
N THR A 172 -11.28 0.00 -17.90
CA THR A 172 -11.52 1.08 -18.86
C THR A 172 -11.43 2.47 -18.24
N LEU A 173 -12.00 2.64 -17.06
CA LEU A 173 -12.04 3.93 -16.38
C LEU A 173 -10.77 4.19 -15.54
N GLY A 174 -10.15 3.12 -15.01
CA GLY A 174 -8.92 3.21 -14.22
C GLY A 174 -7.79 3.94 -14.94
N PRO A 175 -7.39 3.54 -16.16
CA PRO A 175 -6.32 4.23 -16.92
C PRO A 175 -6.64 5.69 -17.23
N LEU A 176 -7.92 6.00 -17.53
CA LEU A 176 -8.34 7.36 -17.86
C LEU A 176 -8.24 8.31 -16.66
N LEU A 177 -8.56 7.81 -15.46
CA LEU A 177 -8.50 8.58 -14.23
C LEU A 177 -7.08 8.63 -13.66
N GLU A 178 -6.34 7.51 -13.72
CA GLU A 178 -4.95 7.42 -13.24
C GLU A 178 -4.08 8.51 -13.85
N SER A 179 -4.18 8.73 -15.17
CA SER A 179 -3.39 9.68 -15.93
C SER A 179 -4.14 10.96 -16.29
N HIS A 180 -5.25 11.26 -15.60
CA HIS A 180 -6.07 12.43 -15.89
C HIS A 180 -5.29 13.75 -15.66
N GLU A 181 -5.54 14.78 -16.48
CA GLU A 181 -4.84 16.09 -16.42
C GLU A 181 -4.95 16.80 -15.06
N GLN A 182 -6.01 16.54 -14.30
CA GLN A 182 -6.14 17.03 -12.93
C GLN A 182 -5.19 16.35 -11.93
N PHE A 183 -4.56 15.22 -12.29
CA PHE A 183 -3.51 14.54 -11.51
C PHE A 183 -2.16 14.62 -12.24
N PRO A 184 -1.42 15.73 -12.18
CA PRO A 184 -0.17 15.90 -12.92
C PRO A 184 0.91 14.86 -12.57
N ASN A 185 0.83 14.27 -11.39
CA ASN A 185 1.73 13.21 -10.91
C ASN A 185 1.07 11.82 -10.90
N HIS A 186 -0.08 11.68 -11.59
CA HIS A 186 -0.91 10.48 -11.59
C HIS A 186 -1.43 10.12 -10.19
N ALA A 187 -2.45 9.24 -10.10
CA ALA A 187 -3.03 8.80 -8.84
C ALA A 187 -3.43 7.32 -8.88
N ASN A 188 -3.50 6.68 -7.71
CA ASN A 188 -4.13 5.37 -7.57
C ASN A 188 -5.65 5.55 -7.55
N ILE A 189 -6.38 4.72 -8.29
CA ILE A 189 -7.84 4.83 -8.43
C ILE A 189 -8.52 3.65 -7.75
N GLY A 190 -9.26 3.94 -6.67
CA GLY A 190 -10.05 2.96 -5.94
C GLY A 190 -11.52 2.95 -6.37
N PHE A 191 -12.06 1.76 -6.62
CA PHE A 191 -13.49 1.51 -6.86
C PHE A 191 -14.04 0.82 -5.63
N MET A 192 -14.80 1.55 -4.81
CA MET A 192 -15.24 1.11 -3.49
C MET A 192 -16.74 0.84 -3.45
N GLN A 193 -17.11 -0.38 -3.09
CA GLN A 193 -18.47 -0.77 -2.72
C GLN A 193 -18.60 -0.81 -1.20
N VAL A 194 -19.52 -0.03 -0.63
CA VAL A 194 -19.86 -0.12 0.79
C VAL A 194 -20.85 -1.26 0.99
N VAL A 195 -20.43 -2.29 1.73
CA VAL A 195 -21.26 -3.47 2.04
C VAL A 195 -21.98 -3.30 3.39
N ALA A 196 -21.27 -2.76 4.38
CA ALA A 196 -21.79 -2.44 5.70
C ALA A 196 -20.97 -1.30 6.31
N ALA A 197 -21.37 -0.78 7.46
CA ALA A 197 -20.65 0.31 8.13
C ALA A 197 -19.22 -0.08 8.56
N ASP A 198 -18.92 -1.35 8.65
CA ASP A 198 -17.65 -1.93 9.04
C ASP A 198 -17.00 -2.77 7.92
N ARG A 199 -17.58 -2.77 6.69
CA ARG A 199 -17.06 -3.59 5.60
C ARG A 199 -17.25 -2.96 4.22
N ILE A 200 -16.17 -3.00 3.44
CA ILE A 200 -16.15 -2.59 2.03
C ILE A 200 -15.52 -3.67 1.16
N ARG A 201 -15.86 -3.64 -0.14
CA ARG A 201 -15.15 -4.35 -1.19
C ARG A 201 -14.46 -3.32 -2.07
N LEU A 202 -13.22 -3.59 -2.48
CA LEU A 202 -12.37 -2.64 -3.16
C LEU A 202 -11.57 -3.27 -4.28
N ARG A 203 -11.54 -2.61 -5.44
CA ARG A 203 -10.59 -2.87 -6.52
C ARG A 203 -9.79 -1.61 -6.76
N VAL A 204 -8.49 -1.75 -7.01
CA VAL A 204 -7.59 -0.61 -7.21
C VAL A 204 -6.83 -0.73 -8.51
N TYR A 205 -6.87 0.33 -9.30
CA TYR A 205 -5.97 0.55 -10.43
C TYR A 205 -4.81 1.41 -9.94
N GLU A 206 -3.63 0.79 -9.77
CA GLU A 206 -2.46 1.46 -9.18
C GLU A 206 -1.68 2.26 -10.21
N ARG A 207 -1.16 3.39 -9.77
CA ARG A 207 -0.34 4.33 -10.54
C ARG A 207 0.87 3.64 -11.17
N GLY A 208 0.93 3.67 -12.52
CA GLY A 208 2.03 3.09 -13.29
C GLY A 208 2.10 1.56 -13.30
N VAL A 209 1.15 0.86 -12.67
CA VAL A 209 1.13 -0.61 -12.58
C VAL A 209 -0.10 -1.21 -13.24
N GLY A 210 -1.28 -0.62 -13.03
CA GLY A 210 -2.56 -1.15 -13.47
C GLY A 210 -3.36 -1.76 -12.32
N GLU A 211 -4.36 -2.58 -12.64
CA GLU A 211 -5.16 -3.27 -11.60
C GLU A 211 -4.32 -4.32 -10.89
N THR A 212 -4.28 -4.25 -9.55
CA THR A 212 -3.52 -5.17 -8.71
C THR A 212 -4.44 -5.97 -7.77
N ARG A 213 -3.88 -7.02 -7.19
CA ARG A 213 -4.63 -7.88 -6.26
C ARG A 213 -4.78 -7.26 -4.86
N GLY A 214 -3.87 -6.35 -4.46
CA GLY A 214 -3.87 -5.80 -3.12
C GLY A 214 -3.03 -4.55 -2.96
N CYS A 215 -3.69 -3.41 -2.79
CA CYS A 215 -3.08 -2.11 -2.52
C CYS A 215 -3.38 -1.69 -1.07
N GLY A 216 -2.37 -1.75 -0.21
CA GLY A 216 -2.53 -1.40 1.21
C GLY A 216 -2.91 0.06 1.44
N THR A 217 -2.23 1.00 0.78
CA THR A 217 -2.56 2.43 0.85
C THR A 217 -3.91 2.73 0.21
N GLY A 218 -4.30 1.98 -0.84
CA GLY A 218 -5.62 2.07 -1.45
C GLY A 218 -6.73 1.61 -0.50
N ALA A 219 -6.51 0.55 0.29
CA ALA A 219 -7.42 0.10 1.33
C ALA A 219 -7.61 1.19 2.41
N CYS A 220 -6.51 1.79 2.89
CA CYS A 220 -6.57 2.90 3.84
C CYS A 220 -7.30 4.11 3.24
N ALA A 221 -6.99 4.50 2.00
CA ALA A 221 -7.64 5.60 1.31
C ALA A 221 -9.17 5.41 1.22
N ALA A 222 -9.61 4.21 0.82
CA ALA A 222 -11.03 3.89 0.72
C ALA A 222 -11.73 3.96 2.09
N ALA A 223 -11.15 3.37 3.14
CA ALA A 223 -11.71 3.37 4.48
C ALA A 223 -11.82 4.79 5.06
N VAL A 224 -10.76 5.61 5.01
CA VAL A 224 -10.78 6.97 5.57
C VAL A 224 -11.72 7.90 4.79
N ILE A 225 -11.82 7.73 3.46
CA ILE A 225 -12.80 8.47 2.65
C ILE A 225 -14.23 8.05 3.02
N GLY A 226 -14.49 6.76 3.14
CA GLY A 226 -15.80 6.26 3.53
C GLY A 226 -16.23 6.74 4.93
N GLN A 227 -15.30 6.78 5.87
CA GLN A 227 -15.53 7.34 7.21
C GLN A 227 -15.78 8.86 7.16
N SER A 228 -14.96 9.62 6.43
CA SER A 228 -15.15 11.06 6.26
C SER A 228 -16.47 11.41 5.57
N ALA A 229 -16.98 10.53 4.70
CA ALA A 229 -18.29 10.65 4.07
C ALA A 229 -19.45 10.20 4.98
N GLY A 230 -19.18 9.79 6.23
CA GLY A 230 -20.20 9.32 7.19
C GLY A 230 -20.83 7.97 6.84
N ARG A 231 -20.17 7.16 6.02
CA ARG A 231 -20.66 5.84 5.56
C ARG A 231 -20.03 4.67 6.30
N LEU A 232 -18.87 4.86 6.92
CA LEU A 232 -18.12 3.81 7.60
C LEU A 232 -17.78 4.21 9.04
N GLY A 233 -17.54 3.19 9.89
CA GLY A 233 -17.01 3.34 11.24
C GLY A 233 -15.48 3.47 11.25
N SER A 234 -14.88 3.52 12.45
CA SER A 234 -13.43 3.68 12.63
C SER A 234 -12.62 2.42 12.32
N VAL A 235 -13.24 1.25 12.38
CA VAL A 235 -12.62 -0.05 12.06
C VAL A 235 -13.36 -0.64 10.89
N VAL A 236 -12.65 -0.90 9.79
CA VAL A 236 -13.26 -1.34 8.51
C VAL A 236 -12.49 -2.53 7.97
N GLU A 237 -13.20 -3.61 7.70
CA GLU A 237 -12.71 -4.72 6.90
C GLU A 237 -12.77 -4.35 5.42
N VAL A 238 -11.64 -4.47 4.74
CA VAL A 238 -11.50 -4.19 3.31
C VAL A 238 -11.21 -5.48 2.57
N GLU A 239 -12.18 -5.96 1.78
CA GLU A 239 -12.02 -7.10 0.90
C GLU A 239 -11.43 -6.63 -0.44
N LEU A 240 -10.26 -7.17 -0.79
CA LEU A 240 -9.53 -6.95 -2.03
C LEU A 240 -9.44 -8.27 -2.83
N PRO A 241 -9.13 -8.25 -4.13
CA PRO A 241 -8.96 -9.50 -4.90
C PRO A 241 -7.89 -10.46 -4.35
N GLY A 242 -6.94 -9.97 -3.57
CA GLY A 242 -5.85 -10.75 -2.96
C GLY A 242 -6.13 -11.25 -1.55
N GLY A 243 -7.21 -10.80 -0.89
CA GLY A 243 -7.56 -11.13 0.48
C GLY A 243 -8.13 -9.96 1.26
N CYS A 244 -8.25 -10.10 2.58
CA CYS A 244 -8.83 -9.08 3.46
C CYS A 244 -7.76 -8.39 4.31
N VAL A 245 -7.97 -7.12 4.59
CA VAL A 245 -7.23 -6.35 5.58
C VAL A 245 -8.19 -5.56 6.44
N THR A 246 -7.75 -5.19 7.65
CA THR A 246 -8.49 -4.29 8.52
C THR A 246 -7.81 -2.93 8.54
N VAL A 247 -8.59 -1.88 8.36
CA VAL A 247 -8.15 -0.49 8.48
C VAL A 247 -8.76 0.10 9.74
N ASN A 248 -7.92 0.69 10.59
CA ASN A 248 -8.38 1.46 11.75
C ASN A 248 -7.92 2.91 11.60
N TRP A 249 -8.86 3.86 11.76
CA TRP A 249 -8.59 5.28 11.80
C TRP A 249 -9.49 5.99 12.80
N ASP A 250 -8.90 6.63 13.81
CA ASP A 250 -9.61 7.31 14.91
C ASP A 250 -10.06 8.75 14.54
N GLY A 251 -9.91 9.13 13.26
CA GLY A 251 -10.30 10.44 12.75
C GLY A 251 -9.12 11.43 12.59
N PRO A 252 -9.42 12.67 12.18
CA PRO A 252 -8.42 13.70 11.92
C PRO A 252 -7.44 13.90 13.07
N GLY A 253 -6.14 14.05 12.75
CA GLY A 253 -5.06 14.15 13.74
C GLY A 253 -4.51 12.81 14.21
N SER A 254 -5.07 11.68 13.72
CA SER A 254 -4.61 10.33 14.05
C SER A 254 -4.04 9.62 12.83
N PRO A 255 -3.03 8.75 13.00
CA PRO A 255 -2.54 7.93 11.92
C PRO A 255 -3.57 6.87 11.53
N VAL A 256 -3.51 6.43 10.27
CA VAL A 256 -4.25 5.26 9.80
C VAL A 256 -3.41 4.01 9.98
N TRP A 257 -4.01 2.97 10.55
CA TRP A 257 -3.40 1.67 10.76
C TRP A 257 -3.95 0.65 9.78
N LEU A 258 -3.05 -0.13 9.19
CA LEU A 258 -3.37 -1.23 8.27
C LEU A 258 -2.95 -2.55 8.89
N THR A 259 -3.91 -3.42 9.18
CA THR A 259 -3.69 -4.75 9.76
C THR A 259 -3.99 -5.83 8.75
N GLY A 260 -3.12 -6.83 8.64
CA GLY A 260 -3.34 -7.98 7.79
C GLY A 260 -2.19 -8.98 7.84
N GLU A 261 -2.38 -10.07 7.11
CA GLU A 261 -1.41 -11.17 7.05
C GLU A 261 -0.06 -10.76 6.44
N ALA A 262 0.97 -11.46 6.88
CA ALA A 262 2.27 -11.52 6.24
C ALA A 262 2.78 -12.96 6.30
N VAL A 263 2.91 -13.58 5.13
CA VAL A 263 3.14 -15.02 5.01
C VAL A 263 4.55 -15.30 4.53
N ILE A 264 5.28 -16.17 5.24
CA ILE A 264 6.55 -16.75 4.78
C ILE A 264 6.20 -17.93 3.87
N VAL A 265 6.69 -17.89 2.62
CA VAL A 265 6.43 -18.94 1.63
C VAL A 265 7.52 -19.99 1.66
N PHE A 266 8.77 -19.55 1.54
CA PHE A 266 9.96 -20.43 1.63
C PHE A 266 11.23 -19.61 1.89
N GLU A 267 12.30 -20.32 2.29
CA GLU A 267 13.66 -19.78 2.45
C GLU A 267 14.58 -20.40 1.41
N GLY A 268 15.60 -19.64 0.96
CA GLY A 268 16.54 -20.08 -0.06
C GLY A 268 17.97 -19.53 0.10
#